data_9e446ea9135e9fb1f9a0b7d8e8eecb35
#
_entry.id   9e446ea9135e9fb1f9a0b7d8e8eecb35
#
_cell.length_a   1.000
_cell.length_b   1.000
_cell.length_c   1.000
_cell.angle_alpha   90.00
_cell.angle_beta   90.00
_cell.angle_gamma   90.00
#
_symmetry.space_group_name_H-M   'P 1'
#
loop_
_entity.id
_entity.type
_entity.pdbx_description
1 polymer ?
#
loop_
_entity_poly.entity_id
_entity_poly.type
_entity_poly.pdbx_seq_one_letter_code
_entity_poly.pdbx_strand_id
1 'polypeptide(L)'
;MTPRKRKASSISDESTDEILIIALDFGTTYSGVAYCFANKRDPKPAAILDWPGTRGMSVPKIPTLISYDEAKLSDFRWGALVEDLSAAIVGIKLLLDPSQKRPAYLSSENVQKDLSSLPKTAVQVAADFIGKVYQHALAEISKKVPRGYMELCSKEFVLTVPAVWSDAAKHATMQAAQTSGIHPVTLVKEPEAAALYTAQSLDFALQNGDAFVVCDAGGGTVDLISYEVEAVYPCLEVKELVPGTGGMSGSIGLNQRFAAAVQALVGQEQWQTLQGTTGWASAQRQFDKEIKKAFRGSANEEFLVPFPLSRLRDDPTRGLVSSTWRMTGKDVQLIFEPLIQDIINLIAEQVTQSVIKQNGKVVTGIMLVGGFGGSLYLRDRVEAHFSTIQVLQPEDAWAAIVKPGSSDEYLSNQTLRDTVTESLQSTQRRGTIDVDP
;
A
#
# COMPACT_ATOMS: atom_id res chain seq x y z
N MET A 1 -60.46 45.35 12.49
CA MET A 1 -59.37 44.44 12.86
C MET A 1 -59.02 43.63 11.66
N THR A 2 -57.95 43.97 10.97
CA THR A 2 -57.45 43.29 9.74
C THR A 2 -56.41 42.24 10.11
N PRO A 3 -56.45 41.03 9.57
CA PRO A 3 -55.47 40.01 9.94
C PRO A 3 -54.10 40.25 9.24
N ARG A 4 -53.06 40.29 10.04
CA ARG A 4 -51.67 40.35 9.61
C ARG A 4 -51.30 39.07 8.86
N LYS A 5 -50.97 39.17 7.57
CA LYS A 5 -50.32 38.11 6.79
C LYS A 5 -48.92 37.85 7.36
N ARG A 6 -48.68 36.64 7.88
CA ARG A 6 -47.32 36.12 8.16
C ARG A 6 -46.62 35.94 6.81
N LYS A 7 -45.48 36.63 6.64
CA LYS A 7 -44.51 36.32 5.58
C LYS A 7 -43.94 34.91 5.85
N ALA A 8 -44.11 34.01 4.92
CA ALA A 8 -43.36 32.78 4.88
C ALA A 8 -41.88 33.15 4.63
N SER A 9 -41.04 32.81 5.58
CA SER A 9 -39.59 32.85 5.37
C SER A 9 -39.25 31.80 4.29
N SER A 10 -38.70 32.25 3.20
CA SER A 10 -38.07 31.38 2.22
C SER A 10 -36.95 30.63 2.94
N ILE A 11 -37.15 29.35 3.20
CA ILE A 11 -36.08 28.41 3.50
C ILE A 11 -35.29 28.39 2.19
N SER A 12 -34.06 28.94 2.24
CA SER A 12 -33.08 28.74 1.20
C SER A 12 -32.81 27.22 1.16
N ASP A 13 -33.19 26.63 0.06
CA ASP A 13 -32.81 25.27 -0.32
C ASP A 13 -31.30 25.29 -0.57
N GLU A 14 -30.49 25.25 0.48
CA GLU A 14 -29.13 24.80 0.41
C GLU A 14 -29.24 23.29 0.19
N SER A 15 -29.25 22.88 -1.05
CA SER A 15 -28.99 21.49 -1.42
C SER A 15 -27.57 21.18 -0.93
N THR A 16 -27.47 20.66 0.29
CA THR A 16 -26.23 20.05 0.76
C THR A 16 -26.06 18.78 -0.06
N ASP A 17 -25.33 18.90 -1.17
CA ASP A 17 -24.96 17.73 -1.97
C ASP A 17 -24.19 16.77 -1.06
N GLU A 18 -24.76 15.61 -0.82
CA GLU A 18 -24.10 14.54 -0.07
C GLU A 18 -22.85 14.10 -0.85
N ILE A 19 -21.68 14.12 -0.20
CA ILE A 19 -20.42 13.75 -0.81
C ILE A 19 -19.98 12.39 -0.29
N LEU A 20 -19.75 11.46 -1.19
CA LEU A 20 -19.13 10.17 -0.92
C LEU A 20 -17.70 10.18 -1.43
N ILE A 21 -16.75 10.16 -0.48
CA ILE A 21 -15.32 10.05 -0.78
C ILE A 21 -14.95 8.58 -0.81
N ILE A 22 -14.27 8.15 -1.86
CA ILE A 22 -13.78 6.78 -2.03
C ILE A 22 -12.28 6.81 -2.26
N ALA A 23 -11.51 6.28 -1.31
CA ALA A 23 -10.06 6.19 -1.37
C ALA A 23 -9.63 4.79 -1.78
N LEU A 24 -8.81 4.70 -2.83
CA LEU A 24 -8.20 3.46 -3.30
C LEU A 24 -6.70 3.50 -3.06
N ASP A 25 -6.20 2.59 -2.26
CA ASP A 25 -4.79 2.23 -2.20
C ASP A 25 -4.51 1.15 -3.25
N PHE A 26 -3.91 1.57 -4.36
CA PHE A 26 -3.46 0.67 -5.41
C PHE A 26 -2.02 0.24 -5.13
N GLY A 27 -1.85 -0.78 -4.27
CA GLY A 27 -0.54 -1.27 -3.87
C GLY A 27 0.11 -2.23 -4.88
N THR A 28 1.44 -2.40 -4.78
CA THR A 28 2.19 -3.34 -5.64
C THR A 28 1.75 -4.79 -5.46
N THR A 29 1.43 -5.16 -4.22
CA THR A 29 1.10 -6.54 -3.84
C THR A 29 -0.33 -6.73 -3.37
N TYR A 30 -0.86 -5.74 -2.68
CA TYR A 30 -2.21 -5.71 -2.14
C TYR A 30 -2.84 -4.35 -2.35
N SER A 31 -4.11 -4.33 -2.71
CA SER A 31 -4.92 -3.12 -2.88
C SER A 31 -6.12 -3.14 -1.93
N GLY A 32 -6.54 -1.97 -1.50
CA GLY A 32 -7.68 -1.83 -0.59
C GLY A 32 -8.47 -0.56 -0.85
N VAL A 33 -9.72 -0.52 -0.36
CA VAL A 33 -10.60 0.62 -0.50
C VAL A 33 -11.17 1.01 0.86
N ALA A 34 -11.17 2.30 1.14
CA ALA A 34 -11.98 2.88 2.20
C ALA A 34 -12.90 3.96 1.62
N TYR A 35 -13.94 4.31 2.36
CA TYR A 35 -14.89 5.33 1.97
C TYR A 35 -15.38 6.10 3.19
N CYS A 36 -15.89 7.31 2.96
CA CYS A 36 -16.50 8.16 3.97
C CYS A 36 -17.60 9.01 3.34
N PHE A 37 -18.66 9.31 4.12
CA PHE A 37 -19.65 10.30 3.77
C PHE A 37 -19.28 11.61 4.45
N ALA A 38 -18.81 12.60 3.67
CA ALA A 38 -18.19 13.83 4.15
C ALA A 38 -19.13 14.74 4.94
N ASN A 39 -20.41 14.78 4.57
CA ASN A 39 -21.37 15.71 5.18
C ASN A 39 -21.98 15.23 6.50
N LYS A 40 -21.44 14.17 7.10
CA LYS A 40 -21.85 13.73 8.44
C LYS A 40 -21.16 14.57 9.51
N ARG A 41 -21.83 14.76 10.66
CA ARG A 41 -21.27 15.49 11.82
C ARG A 41 -19.95 14.93 12.37
N ASP A 42 -19.69 13.65 12.14
CA ASP A 42 -18.50 12.91 12.55
C ASP A 42 -18.22 11.86 11.44
N PRO A 43 -17.55 12.29 10.36
CA PRO A 43 -17.28 11.41 9.23
C PRO A 43 -16.28 10.35 9.66
N LYS A 44 -16.71 9.06 9.65
CA LYS A 44 -15.86 7.93 10.02
C LYS A 44 -15.50 7.13 8.77
N PRO A 45 -14.21 7.07 8.44
CA PRO A 45 -13.74 6.20 7.37
C PRO A 45 -14.05 4.73 7.64
N ALA A 46 -14.59 4.04 6.65
CA ALA A 46 -14.88 2.62 6.71
C ALA A 46 -14.14 1.90 5.57
N ALA A 47 -13.47 0.79 5.90
CA ALA A 47 -12.82 -0.04 4.90
C ALA A 47 -13.81 -1.05 4.29
N ILE A 48 -13.58 -1.40 3.02
CA ILE A 48 -14.20 -2.58 2.42
C ILE A 48 -13.45 -3.80 2.93
N LEU A 49 -14.18 -4.72 3.54
CA LEU A 49 -13.63 -5.93 4.16
C LEU A 49 -14.08 -7.22 3.46
N ASP A 50 -15.20 -7.17 2.76
CA ASP A 50 -15.76 -8.31 2.04
C ASP A 50 -15.33 -8.27 0.59
N TRP A 51 -14.53 -9.24 0.18
CA TRP A 51 -13.96 -9.31 -1.16
C TRP A 51 -14.26 -10.66 -1.81
N PRO A 52 -14.45 -10.72 -3.12
CA PRO A 52 -14.66 -11.98 -3.82
C PRO A 52 -13.41 -12.86 -3.75
N GLY A 53 -13.59 -14.17 -3.57
CA GLY A 53 -12.51 -15.15 -3.48
C GLY A 53 -11.88 -15.30 -2.09
N THR A 54 -12.26 -14.49 -1.09
CA THR A 54 -11.73 -14.59 0.28
C THR A 54 -12.41 -15.66 1.14
N ARG A 55 -13.35 -16.41 0.57
CA ARG A 55 -14.08 -17.48 1.26
C ARG A 55 -14.77 -17.05 2.56
N GLY A 56 -15.32 -15.83 2.56
CA GLY A 56 -16.02 -15.23 3.71
C GLY A 56 -15.11 -14.68 4.80
N MET A 57 -13.81 -14.64 4.58
CA MET A 57 -12.90 -13.94 5.49
C MET A 57 -12.97 -12.43 5.24
N SER A 58 -13.18 -11.67 6.30
CA SER A 58 -13.08 -10.21 6.26
C SER A 58 -11.62 -9.80 6.22
N VAL A 59 -11.18 -9.24 5.10
CA VAL A 59 -9.81 -8.77 4.91
C VAL A 59 -9.81 -7.35 4.34
N PRO A 60 -8.92 -6.47 4.82
CA PRO A 60 -8.94 -5.07 4.42
C PRO A 60 -8.32 -4.82 3.04
N LYS A 61 -7.52 -5.75 2.54
CA LYS A 61 -6.85 -5.67 1.25
C LYS A 61 -6.89 -7.01 0.53
N ILE A 62 -6.93 -6.95 -0.79
CA ILE A 62 -6.85 -8.11 -1.70
C ILE A 62 -5.54 -8.11 -2.46
N PRO A 63 -5.06 -9.27 -2.93
CA PRO A 63 -3.89 -9.32 -3.81
C PRO A 63 -4.07 -8.47 -5.07
N THR A 64 -3.05 -7.73 -5.45
CA THR A 64 -3.02 -6.97 -6.72
C THR A 64 -2.61 -7.91 -7.86
N LEU A 65 -3.55 -8.75 -8.27
CA LEU A 65 -3.37 -9.81 -9.27
C LEU A 65 -4.47 -9.73 -10.31
N ILE A 66 -4.11 -10.04 -11.55
CA ILE A 66 -5.06 -10.22 -12.66
C ILE A 66 -4.61 -11.39 -13.54
N SER A 67 -5.55 -12.20 -14.01
CA SER A 67 -5.31 -13.29 -14.95
C SER A 67 -6.37 -13.27 -16.03
N TYR A 68 -5.95 -13.17 -17.27
CA TYR A 68 -6.84 -13.12 -18.43
C TYR A 68 -7.10 -14.50 -19.00
N ASP A 69 -8.29 -14.70 -19.54
CA ASP A 69 -8.57 -15.81 -20.43
C ASP A 69 -8.02 -15.46 -21.84
N GLU A 70 -7.08 -16.23 -22.34
CA GLU A 70 -6.46 -16.01 -23.66
C GLU A 70 -7.48 -16.02 -24.80
N ALA A 71 -8.56 -16.83 -24.66
CA ALA A 71 -9.63 -16.90 -25.67
C ALA A 71 -10.57 -15.70 -25.63
N LYS A 72 -10.67 -15.02 -24.48
CA LYS A 72 -11.59 -13.89 -24.27
C LYS A 72 -11.05 -12.90 -23.27
N LEU A 73 -10.28 -11.92 -23.72
CA LEU A 73 -9.61 -10.92 -22.89
C LEU A 73 -10.55 -10.01 -22.08
N SER A 74 -11.85 -9.99 -22.40
CA SER A 74 -12.86 -9.31 -21.57
C SER A 74 -13.27 -10.11 -20.35
N ASP A 75 -12.93 -11.41 -20.31
CA ASP A 75 -13.16 -12.29 -19.20
C ASP A 75 -11.83 -12.50 -18.46
N PHE A 76 -11.77 -12.05 -17.20
CA PHE A 76 -10.56 -12.13 -16.41
C PHE A 76 -10.87 -12.28 -14.92
N ARG A 77 -9.97 -12.95 -14.23
CA ARG A 77 -10.00 -13.09 -12.78
C ARG A 77 -9.10 -12.03 -12.16
N TRP A 78 -9.45 -11.56 -10.97
CA TRP A 78 -8.74 -10.51 -10.27
C TRP A 78 -8.72 -10.74 -8.76
N GLY A 79 -7.76 -10.16 -8.08
CA GLY A 79 -7.63 -10.23 -6.63
C GLY A 79 -7.51 -11.67 -6.14
N ALA A 80 -8.28 -12.02 -5.11
CA ALA A 80 -8.28 -13.35 -4.51
C ALA A 80 -9.02 -14.41 -5.36
N LEU A 81 -9.66 -14.03 -6.48
CA LEU A 81 -10.22 -14.97 -7.45
C LEU A 81 -9.14 -15.62 -8.33
N VAL A 82 -7.93 -15.09 -8.35
CA VAL A 82 -6.80 -15.68 -9.07
C VAL A 82 -6.22 -16.80 -8.23
N GLU A 83 -6.50 -18.05 -8.62
CA GLU A 83 -6.03 -19.26 -7.92
C GLU A 83 -4.68 -19.73 -8.45
N ASP A 84 -4.47 -19.61 -9.76
CA ASP A 84 -3.22 -19.99 -10.43
C ASP A 84 -2.31 -18.78 -10.60
N LEU A 85 -1.26 -18.74 -9.79
CA LEU A 85 -0.27 -17.66 -9.84
C LEU A 85 0.67 -17.76 -11.05
N SER A 86 0.77 -18.91 -11.70
CA SER A 86 1.63 -19.08 -12.88
C SER A 86 1.11 -18.34 -14.11
N ALA A 87 -0.21 -18.11 -14.18
CA ALA A 87 -0.89 -17.35 -15.22
C ALA A 87 -1.28 -15.93 -14.78
N ALA A 88 -0.81 -15.49 -13.61
CA ALA A 88 -1.17 -14.21 -13.04
C ALA A 88 -0.15 -13.12 -13.40
N ILE A 89 -0.65 -11.96 -13.80
CA ILE A 89 0.16 -10.74 -13.88
C ILE A 89 0.31 -10.18 -12.48
N VAL A 90 1.55 -10.09 -11.99
CA VAL A 90 1.91 -9.56 -10.69
C VAL A 90 2.62 -8.21 -10.83
N GLY A 91 2.57 -7.38 -9.78
CA GLY A 91 3.28 -6.10 -9.80
C GLY A 91 2.74 -5.10 -10.83
N ILE A 92 1.46 -5.14 -11.14
CA ILE A 92 0.77 -4.29 -12.13
C ILE A 92 1.13 -2.81 -11.92
N LYS A 93 1.19 -2.37 -10.67
CA LYS A 93 1.55 -1.01 -10.30
C LYS A 93 2.94 -0.62 -10.84
N LEU A 94 3.95 -1.47 -10.66
CA LEU A 94 5.32 -1.20 -11.12
C LEU A 94 5.45 -1.15 -12.65
N LEU A 95 4.47 -1.68 -13.39
CA LEU A 95 4.43 -1.58 -14.85
C LEU A 95 4.10 -0.16 -15.32
N LEU A 96 3.50 0.67 -14.46
CA LEU A 96 3.17 2.07 -14.77
C LEU A 96 4.38 3.00 -14.67
N ASP A 97 5.47 2.56 -14.00
CA ASP A 97 6.75 3.28 -13.96
C ASP A 97 7.88 2.43 -14.54
N PRO A 98 8.10 2.47 -15.86
CA PRO A 98 9.16 1.71 -16.49
C PRO A 98 10.58 2.17 -16.13
N SER A 99 10.73 3.35 -15.50
CA SER A 99 12.02 3.89 -15.06
C SER A 99 12.50 3.28 -13.72
N GLN A 100 11.60 2.70 -12.93
CA GLN A 100 11.94 2.08 -11.68
C GLN A 100 12.69 0.76 -11.88
N LYS A 101 13.79 0.58 -11.14
CA LYS A 101 14.48 -0.71 -11.06
C LYS A 101 13.52 -1.73 -10.47
N ARG A 102 13.26 -2.79 -11.22
CA ARG A 102 12.42 -3.88 -10.76
C ARG A 102 13.23 -4.82 -9.86
N PRO A 103 12.62 -5.32 -8.78
CA PRO A 103 13.28 -6.37 -7.98
C PRO A 103 13.49 -7.62 -8.81
N ALA A 104 14.52 -8.41 -8.48
CA ALA A 104 14.87 -9.63 -9.19
C ALA A 104 13.72 -10.68 -9.24
N TYR A 105 12.77 -10.61 -8.30
CA TYR A 105 11.59 -11.48 -8.27
C TYR A 105 10.46 -11.05 -9.20
N LEU A 106 10.48 -9.81 -9.65
CA LEU A 106 9.68 -9.31 -10.76
C LEU A 106 10.61 -9.21 -11.96
N SER A 107 11.24 -10.32 -12.34
CA SER A 107 12.18 -10.31 -13.46
C SER A 107 11.48 -9.65 -14.65
N SER A 108 12.15 -8.66 -15.23
CA SER A 108 11.61 -7.93 -16.38
C SER A 108 11.26 -8.87 -17.54
N GLU A 109 11.90 -10.03 -17.59
CA GLU A 109 11.66 -11.05 -18.59
C GLU A 109 10.30 -11.73 -18.43
N ASN A 110 9.88 -12.07 -17.20
CA ASN A 110 8.57 -12.71 -16.98
C ASN A 110 7.43 -11.71 -17.14
N VAL A 111 7.52 -10.55 -16.51
CA VAL A 111 6.43 -9.56 -16.57
C VAL A 111 6.31 -8.90 -17.94
N GLN A 112 7.42 -8.65 -18.65
CA GLN A 112 7.37 -8.15 -20.03
C GLN A 112 6.92 -9.24 -21.01
N LYS A 113 7.24 -10.51 -20.73
CA LYS A 113 6.78 -11.65 -21.51
C LYS A 113 5.27 -11.84 -21.37
N ASP A 114 4.76 -11.69 -20.15
CA ASP A 114 3.34 -11.76 -19.85
C ASP A 114 2.57 -10.61 -20.52
N LEU A 115 3.11 -9.37 -20.50
CA LEU A 115 2.51 -8.24 -21.22
C LEU A 115 2.70 -8.33 -22.73
N SER A 116 3.83 -8.82 -23.24
CA SER A 116 4.08 -8.92 -24.68
C SER A 116 3.22 -9.97 -25.36
N SER A 117 2.72 -10.94 -24.59
CA SER A 117 1.76 -11.93 -25.07
C SER A 117 0.32 -11.41 -25.12
N LEU A 118 0.03 -10.28 -24.46
CA LEU A 118 -1.30 -9.69 -24.37
C LEU A 118 -1.40 -8.45 -25.26
N PRO A 119 -2.47 -8.27 -26.03
CA PRO A 119 -2.73 -7.03 -26.80
C PRO A 119 -3.27 -5.91 -25.89
N LYS A 120 -2.66 -5.74 -24.71
CA LYS A 120 -3.01 -4.71 -23.70
C LYS A 120 -1.78 -4.00 -23.17
N THR A 121 -1.91 -2.70 -22.99
CA THR A 121 -0.87 -1.89 -22.32
C THR A 121 -0.93 -2.04 -20.82
N ALA A 122 0.16 -1.69 -20.11
CA ALA A 122 0.20 -1.66 -18.64
C ALA A 122 -0.93 -0.79 -18.05
N VAL A 123 -1.22 0.36 -18.69
CA VAL A 123 -2.32 1.24 -18.29
C VAL A 123 -3.68 0.54 -18.40
N GLN A 124 -3.92 -0.21 -19.48
CA GLN A 124 -5.16 -0.94 -19.68
C GLN A 124 -5.31 -2.08 -18.67
N VAL A 125 -4.23 -2.81 -18.36
CA VAL A 125 -4.24 -3.87 -17.34
C VAL A 125 -4.52 -3.28 -15.95
N ALA A 126 -3.89 -2.16 -15.62
CA ALA A 126 -4.17 -1.44 -14.38
C ALA A 126 -5.62 -0.94 -14.32
N ALA A 127 -6.15 -0.40 -15.43
CA ALA A 127 -7.53 0.06 -15.53
C ALA A 127 -8.53 -1.08 -15.32
N ASP A 128 -8.28 -2.26 -15.90
CA ASP A 128 -9.13 -3.45 -15.70
C ASP A 128 -9.18 -3.85 -14.22
N PHE A 129 -8.02 -3.90 -13.56
CA PHE A 129 -7.94 -4.23 -12.12
C PHE A 129 -8.63 -3.16 -11.26
N ILE A 130 -8.26 -1.90 -11.41
CA ILE A 130 -8.82 -0.76 -10.66
C ILE A 130 -10.34 -0.69 -10.86
N GLY A 131 -10.82 -0.87 -12.09
CA GLY A 131 -12.24 -0.86 -12.41
C GLY A 131 -13.03 -1.96 -11.69
N LYS A 132 -12.49 -3.18 -11.56
CA LYS A 132 -13.14 -4.26 -10.81
C LYS A 132 -13.15 -4.00 -9.31
N VAL A 133 -12.06 -3.50 -8.75
CA VAL A 133 -11.96 -3.10 -7.35
C VAL A 133 -13.00 -2.02 -7.03
N TYR A 134 -13.08 -1.01 -7.87
CA TYR A 134 -14.03 0.09 -7.74
C TYR A 134 -15.49 -0.36 -7.84
N GLN A 135 -15.85 -1.12 -8.89
CA GLN A 135 -17.20 -1.65 -9.06
C GLN A 135 -17.64 -2.50 -7.87
N HIS A 136 -16.73 -3.34 -7.35
CA HIS A 136 -17.02 -4.12 -6.16
C HIS A 136 -17.22 -3.23 -4.92
N ALA A 137 -16.35 -2.24 -4.72
CA ALA A 137 -16.48 -1.31 -3.59
C ALA A 137 -17.81 -0.56 -3.60
N LEU A 138 -18.24 -0.05 -4.76
CA LEU A 138 -19.56 0.59 -4.90
C LEU A 138 -20.72 -0.37 -4.55
N ALA A 139 -20.63 -1.62 -4.99
CA ALA A 139 -21.64 -2.62 -4.67
C ALA A 139 -21.70 -2.90 -3.16
N GLU A 140 -20.56 -3.00 -2.48
CA GLU A 140 -20.51 -3.20 -1.03
C GLU A 140 -21.01 -1.97 -0.24
N ILE A 141 -20.67 -0.76 -0.68
CA ILE A 141 -21.17 0.48 -0.06
C ILE A 141 -22.68 0.56 -0.23
N SER A 142 -23.20 0.23 -1.41
CA SER A 142 -24.64 0.29 -1.69
C SER A 142 -25.48 -0.63 -0.81
N LYS A 143 -24.91 -1.73 -0.30
CA LYS A 143 -25.59 -2.63 0.66
C LYS A 143 -25.74 -2.01 2.05
N LYS A 144 -24.91 -1.03 2.39
CA LYS A 144 -24.85 -0.41 3.73
C LYS A 144 -25.64 0.88 3.85
N VAL A 145 -26.22 1.37 2.75
CA VAL A 145 -26.99 2.61 2.70
C VAL A 145 -28.40 2.37 2.14
N PRO A 146 -29.37 3.25 2.40
CA PRO A 146 -30.70 3.14 1.82
C PRO A 146 -30.68 3.09 0.29
N ARG A 147 -31.64 2.37 -0.29
CA ARG A 147 -31.78 2.26 -1.75
C ARG A 147 -31.90 3.64 -2.38
N GLY A 148 -31.17 3.89 -3.44
CA GLY A 148 -31.14 5.18 -4.15
C GLY A 148 -30.28 6.27 -3.51
N TYR A 149 -29.78 6.06 -2.27
CA TYR A 149 -28.92 7.06 -1.62
C TYR A 149 -27.62 7.31 -2.38
N MET A 150 -27.02 6.27 -2.95
CA MET A 150 -25.78 6.38 -3.75
C MET A 150 -25.95 7.25 -5.01
N GLU A 151 -27.18 7.38 -5.50
CA GLU A 151 -27.50 8.20 -6.69
C GLU A 151 -27.56 9.69 -6.35
N LEU A 152 -27.86 10.00 -5.08
CA LEU A 152 -27.91 11.37 -4.55
C LEU A 152 -26.53 11.90 -4.15
N CYS A 153 -25.55 11.02 -3.98
CA CYS A 153 -24.19 11.41 -3.59
C CYS A 153 -23.37 11.81 -4.82
N SER A 154 -22.76 13.00 -4.75
CA SER A 154 -21.59 13.28 -5.57
C SER A 154 -20.42 12.39 -5.11
N LYS A 155 -19.61 11.91 -6.04
CA LYS A 155 -18.52 10.98 -5.73
C LYS A 155 -17.18 11.66 -6.00
N GLU A 156 -16.33 11.66 -4.99
CA GLU A 156 -14.94 12.11 -5.07
C GLU A 156 -14.02 10.92 -4.86
N PHE A 157 -12.97 10.85 -5.67
CA PHE A 157 -12.05 9.72 -5.66
C PHE A 157 -10.66 10.18 -5.28
N VAL A 158 -10.04 9.42 -4.38
CA VAL A 158 -8.65 9.57 -3.97
C VAL A 158 -7.90 8.31 -4.37
N LEU A 159 -6.77 8.47 -5.05
CA LEU A 159 -5.91 7.37 -5.45
C LEU A 159 -4.50 7.63 -4.93
N THR A 160 -3.93 6.68 -4.19
CA THR A 160 -2.61 6.85 -3.63
C THR A 160 -1.51 6.46 -4.61
N VAL A 161 -0.40 7.18 -4.55
CA VAL A 161 0.80 6.94 -5.37
C VAL A 161 2.06 7.04 -4.51
N PRO A 162 3.14 6.29 -4.80
CA PRO A 162 4.41 6.42 -4.10
C PRO A 162 4.98 7.84 -4.21
N ALA A 163 5.69 8.29 -3.18
CA ALA A 163 6.35 9.60 -3.19
C ALA A 163 7.43 9.72 -4.27
N VAL A 164 8.12 8.62 -4.54
CA VAL A 164 9.25 8.55 -5.49
C VAL A 164 8.83 8.44 -6.96
N TRP A 165 7.52 8.39 -7.23
CA TRP A 165 7.03 8.20 -8.59
C TRP A 165 7.29 9.42 -9.49
N SER A 166 7.72 9.14 -10.72
CA SER A 166 7.87 10.13 -11.76
C SER A 166 6.51 10.72 -12.16
N ASP A 167 6.51 11.93 -12.75
CA ASP A 167 5.29 12.54 -13.26
C ASP A 167 4.64 11.69 -14.36
N ALA A 168 5.46 10.98 -15.16
CA ALA A 168 4.97 10.03 -16.15
C ALA A 168 4.20 8.86 -15.51
N ALA A 169 4.69 8.31 -14.40
CA ALA A 169 4.02 7.24 -13.66
C ALA A 169 2.73 7.72 -13.00
N LYS A 170 2.73 8.92 -12.40
CA LYS A 170 1.51 9.56 -11.86
C LYS A 170 0.46 9.75 -12.96
N HIS A 171 0.89 10.25 -14.14
CA HIS A 171 0.00 10.42 -15.29
C HIS A 171 -0.57 9.08 -15.76
N ALA A 172 0.25 8.04 -15.90
CA ALA A 172 -0.19 6.69 -16.27
C ALA A 172 -1.21 6.12 -15.28
N THR A 173 -1.01 6.36 -13.98
CA THR A 173 -1.95 5.94 -12.93
C THR A 173 -3.28 6.69 -13.03
N MET A 174 -3.24 7.98 -13.23
CA MET A 174 -4.43 8.81 -13.45
C MET A 174 -5.20 8.35 -14.70
N GLN A 175 -4.49 8.08 -15.79
CA GLN A 175 -5.08 7.57 -17.02
C GLN A 175 -5.73 6.20 -16.83
N ALA A 176 -5.13 5.29 -16.03
CA ALA A 176 -5.73 4.02 -15.69
C ALA A 176 -7.02 4.19 -14.89
N ALA A 177 -7.05 5.08 -13.89
CA ALA A 177 -8.24 5.41 -13.12
C ALA A 177 -9.35 5.99 -14.00
N GLN A 178 -9.04 6.96 -14.84
CA GLN A 178 -10.02 7.56 -15.76
C GLN A 178 -10.57 6.54 -16.75
N THR A 179 -9.72 5.67 -17.30
CA THR A 179 -10.15 4.59 -18.21
C THR A 179 -11.09 3.60 -17.53
N SER A 180 -10.93 3.39 -16.21
CA SER A 180 -11.83 2.54 -15.42
C SER A 180 -13.14 3.22 -15.00
N GLY A 181 -13.37 4.49 -15.40
CA GLY A 181 -14.57 5.26 -15.07
C GLY A 181 -14.50 6.00 -13.72
N ILE A 182 -13.32 6.10 -13.12
CA ILE A 182 -13.08 6.85 -11.89
C ILE A 182 -12.76 8.30 -12.26
N HIS A 183 -13.72 9.20 -12.01
CA HIS A 183 -13.57 10.63 -12.31
C HIS A 183 -14.60 11.46 -11.51
N PRO A 184 -14.22 12.62 -10.93
CA PRO A 184 -12.84 13.16 -10.81
C PRO A 184 -11.98 12.35 -9.83
N VAL A 185 -10.66 12.33 -10.06
CA VAL A 185 -9.71 11.63 -9.18
C VAL A 185 -8.60 12.57 -8.71
N THR A 186 -8.33 12.55 -7.42
CA THR A 186 -7.22 13.25 -6.77
C THR A 186 -6.12 12.24 -6.44
N LEU A 187 -4.87 12.52 -6.87
CA LEU A 187 -3.71 11.73 -6.48
C LEU A 187 -3.12 12.27 -5.18
N VAL A 188 -2.74 11.34 -4.30
CA VAL A 188 -2.15 11.62 -3.01
C VAL A 188 -0.91 10.76 -2.83
N LYS A 189 0.15 11.32 -2.26
CA LYS A 189 1.33 10.51 -1.93
C LYS A 189 1.04 9.59 -0.74
N GLU A 190 1.38 8.31 -0.86
CA GLU A 190 1.20 7.31 0.18
C GLU A 190 1.74 7.76 1.55
N PRO A 191 2.97 8.30 1.65
CA PRO A 191 3.48 8.74 2.94
C PRO A 191 2.78 9.98 3.52
N GLU A 192 2.20 10.86 2.70
CA GLU A 192 1.38 11.97 3.18
C GLU A 192 0.10 11.45 3.84
N ALA A 193 -0.59 10.53 3.17
CA ALA A 193 -1.75 9.86 3.71
C ALA A 193 -1.43 9.12 5.02
N ALA A 194 -0.29 8.42 5.04
CA ALA A 194 0.17 7.69 6.22
C ALA A 194 0.54 8.60 7.39
N ALA A 195 1.18 9.75 7.12
CA ALA A 195 1.54 10.73 8.15
C ALA A 195 0.30 11.30 8.84
N LEU A 196 -0.68 11.73 8.06
CA LEU A 196 -1.95 12.25 8.58
C LEU A 196 -2.67 11.23 9.45
N TYR A 197 -2.78 10.00 8.97
CA TYR A 197 -3.41 8.93 9.74
C TYR A 197 -2.67 8.62 11.04
N THR A 198 -1.34 8.52 10.99
CA THR A 198 -0.51 8.20 12.16
C THR A 198 -0.59 9.31 13.20
N ALA A 199 -0.55 10.57 12.78
CA ALA A 199 -0.67 11.71 13.68
C ALA A 199 -2.04 11.79 14.38
N GLN A 200 -3.12 11.38 13.69
CA GLN A 200 -4.47 11.35 14.27
C GLN A 200 -4.71 10.12 15.16
N SER A 201 -4.14 8.97 14.82
CA SER A 201 -4.40 7.71 15.51
C SER A 201 -3.52 7.48 16.75
N LEU A 202 -2.42 8.21 16.85
CA LEU A 202 -1.51 8.13 17.99
C LEU A 202 -1.48 9.48 18.69
N ASP A 203 -1.52 9.48 20.04
CA ASP A 203 -1.32 10.68 20.87
C ASP A 203 0.12 11.19 20.76
N PHE A 204 0.53 11.55 19.55
CA PHE A 204 1.85 12.05 19.25
C PHE A 204 1.81 13.58 19.22
N ALA A 205 2.42 14.19 20.23
CA ALA A 205 2.42 15.65 20.39
C ALA A 205 3.42 16.29 19.41
N LEU A 206 2.98 16.53 18.16
CA LEU A 206 3.72 17.33 17.20
C LEU A 206 3.65 18.83 17.54
N GLN A 207 4.72 19.55 17.25
CA GLN A 207 4.82 21.00 17.33
C GLN A 207 5.29 21.58 16.01
N ASN A 208 4.96 22.85 15.76
CA ASN A 208 5.45 23.56 14.58
C ASN A 208 6.99 23.51 14.53
N GLY A 209 7.53 23.17 13.39
CA GLY A 209 8.96 23.00 13.15
C GLY A 209 9.51 21.64 13.59
N ASP A 210 8.71 20.71 14.08
CA ASP A 210 9.16 19.32 14.28
C ASP A 210 9.38 18.63 12.96
N ALA A 211 10.34 17.71 12.91
CA ALA A 211 10.58 16.86 11.76
C ALA A 211 10.31 15.40 12.09
N PHE A 212 9.75 14.69 11.14
CA PHE A 212 9.56 13.25 11.24
C PHE A 212 9.82 12.54 9.91
N VAL A 213 10.21 11.27 10.00
CA VAL A 213 10.44 10.40 8.83
C VAL A 213 9.25 9.45 8.70
N VAL A 214 8.65 9.36 7.54
CA VAL A 214 7.69 8.31 7.20
C VAL A 214 8.41 7.22 6.44
N CYS A 215 8.31 5.99 6.92
CA CYS A 215 8.82 4.78 6.28
C CYS A 215 7.63 3.89 5.93
N ASP A 216 7.20 3.92 4.68
CA ASP A 216 6.22 2.98 4.14
C ASP A 216 6.92 1.72 3.67
N ALA A 217 6.98 0.73 4.54
CA ALA A 217 7.53 -0.57 4.22
C ALA A 217 6.42 -1.48 3.69
N GLY A 218 6.35 -1.57 2.37
CA GLY A 218 5.34 -2.33 1.63
C GLY A 218 5.71 -3.79 1.35
N GLY A 219 4.97 -4.38 0.42
CA GLY A 219 5.26 -5.73 -0.07
C GLY A 219 6.44 -5.77 -1.04
N GLY A 220 6.50 -4.83 -1.99
CA GLY A 220 7.54 -4.77 -3.02
C GLY A 220 8.65 -3.78 -2.70
N THR A 221 8.27 -2.60 -2.26
CA THR A 221 9.14 -1.45 -2.03
C THR A 221 9.11 -1.00 -0.58
N VAL A 222 10.10 -0.19 -0.25
CA VAL A 222 10.14 0.63 0.96
C VAL A 222 10.34 2.06 0.49
N ASP A 223 9.40 2.93 0.81
CA ASP A 223 9.39 4.32 0.41
C ASP A 223 9.53 5.22 1.65
N LEU A 224 10.48 6.15 1.61
CA LEU A 224 10.77 7.04 2.72
C LEU A 224 10.69 8.50 2.27
N ILE A 225 10.22 9.35 3.17
CA ILE A 225 10.21 10.79 3.01
C ILE A 225 10.26 11.46 4.38
N SER A 226 10.85 12.64 4.46
CA SER A 226 10.87 13.42 5.70
C SER A 226 10.05 14.69 5.54
N TYR A 227 9.25 15.00 6.56
CA TYR A 227 8.41 16.17 6.64
C TYR A 227 8.78 17.05 7.82
N GLU A 228 8.57 18.36 7.66
CA GLU A 228 8.55 19.35 8.72
C GLU A 228 7.10 19.78 8.96
N VAL A 229 6.71 19.92 10.22
CA VAL A 229 5.39 20.39 10.63
C VAL A 229 5.32 21.91 10.47
N GLU A 230 4.47 22.39 9.58
CA GLU A 230 4.22 23.84 9.41
C GLU A 230 3.13 24.34 10.36
N ALA A 231 2.05 23.55 10.53
CA ALA A 231 0.98 23.85 11.48
C ALA A 231 0.40 22.54 12.07
N VAL A 232 -0.09 22.61 13.29
CA VAL A 232 -0.78 21.49 13.96
C VAL A 232 -2.28 21.75 14.06
N TYR A 233 -2.68 23.00 14.12
CA TYR A 233 -4.06 23.43 14.27
C TYR A 233 -4.43 24.49 13.23
N PRO A 234 -5.64 24.45 12.60
CA PRO A 234 -6.78 23.56 12.84
C PRO A 234 -6.62 22.16 12.27
N CYS A 235 -5.72 21.94 11.31
CA CYS A 235 -5.34 20.66 10.75
C CYS A 235 -3.82 20.54 10.67
N LEU A 236 -3.30 19.34 10.61
CA LEU A 236 -1.87 19.10 10.44
C LEU A 236 -1.43 19.51 9.03
N GLU A 237 -0.55 20.51 8.96
CA GLU A 237 0.10 20.94 7.73
C GLU A 237 1.57 20.54 7.78
N VAL A 238 2.03 19.89 6.72
CA VAL A 238 3.40 19.37 6.62
C VAL A 238 4.04 19.81 5.31
N LYS A 239 5.33 20.09 5.37
CA LYS A 239 6.15 20.43 4.22
C LYS A 239 7.23 19.38 4.03
N GLU A 240 7.48 19.01 2.77
CA GLU A 240 8.57 18.12 2.43
C GLU A 240 9.92 18.73 2.86
N LEU A 241 10.59 18.07 3.77
CA LEU A 241 11.90 18.49 4.29
C LEU A 241 13.03 17.84 3.49
N VAL A 242 12.97 16.53 3.33
CA VAL A 242 13.92 15.76 2.51
C VAL A 242 13.13 15.01 1.44
N PRO A 243 13.54 15.09 0.18
CA PRO A 243 12.90 14.39 -0.92
C PRO A 243 12.78 12.89 -0.67
N GLY A 244 11.72 12.30 -1.20
CA GLY A 244 11.49 10.87 -1.05
C GLY A 244 12.64 10.05 -1.63
N THR A 245 13.03 9.01 -0.89
CA THR A 245 13.94 7.95 -1.31
C THR A 245 13.27 6.59 -1.14
N GLY A 246 13.80 5.56 -1.76
CA GLY A 246 13.18 4.25 -1.63
C GLY A 246 14.14 3.11 -1.98
N GLY A 247 13.70 1.89 -1.65
CA GLY A 247 14.44 0.66 -1.89
C GLY A 247 13.52 -0.52 -2.18
N MET A 248 14.13 -1.60 -2.69
CA MET A 248 13.43 -2.83 -3.05
C MET A 248 13.42 -3.86 -1.90
N SER A 249 13.48 -3.41 -0.65
CA SER A 249 13.55 -4.25 0.55
C SER A 249 12.17 -4.55 1.15
N GLY A 250 11.15 -4.67 0.29
CA GLY A 250 9.80 -5.04 0.70
C GLY A 250 9.66 -6.50 1.12
N SER A 251 8.53 -6.84 1.78
CA SER A 251 8.32 -8.15 2.41
C SER A 251 8.29 -9.35 1.46
N ILE A 252 8.16 -9.16 0.14
CA ILE A 252 8.32 -10.25 -0.84
C ILE A 252 9.75 -10.75 -0.86
N GLY A 253 10.74 -9.88 -0.60
CA GLY A 253 12.14 -10.29 -0.43
C GLY A 253 12.32 -11.34 0.67
N LEU A 254 11.50 -11.31 1.72
CA LEU A 254 11.49 -12.37 2.75
C LEU A 254 11.06 -13.72 2.17
N ASN A 255 10.06 -13.75 1.29
CA ASN A 255 9.59 -15.00 0.66
C ASN A 255 10.67 -15.62 -0.21
N GLN A 256 11.46 -14.80 -0.92
CA GLN A 256 12.58 -15.28 -1.73
C GLN A 256 13.71 -15.83 -0.86
N ARG A 257 14.02 -15.14 0.22
CA ARG A 257 15.04 -15.60 1.16
C ARG A 257 14.60 -16.86 1.88
N PHE A 258 13.31 -17.02 2.17
CA PHE A 258 12.75 -18.27 2.66
C PHE A 258 12.91 -19.39 1.64
N ALA A 259 12.59 -19.13 0.36
CA ALA A 259 12.79 -20.11 -0.72
C ALA A 259 14.28 -20.52 -0.84
N ALA A 260 15.19 -19.57 -0.77
CA ALA A 260 16.62 -19.85 -0.78
C ALA A 260 17.08 -20.65 0.46
N ALA A 261 16.53 -20.36 1.63
CA ALA A 261 16.80 -21.13 2.85
C ALA A 261 16.31 -22.58 2.74
N VAL A 262 15.09 -22.80 2.21
CA VAL A 262 14.58 -24.15 1.95
C VAL A 262 15.41 -24.87 0.89
N GLN A 263 15.78 -24.19 -0.20
CA GLN A 263 16.67 -24.76 -1.22
C GLN A 263 18.02 -25.19 -0.62
N ALA A 264 18.61 -24.36 0.21
CA ALA A 264 19.82 -24.68 0.93
C ALA A 264 19.63 -25.87 1.89
N LEU A 265 18.47 -25.95 2.57
CA LEU A 265 18.11 -27.02 3.49
C LEU A 265 18.01 -28.39 2.79
N VAL A 266 17.25 -28.47 1.71
CA VAL A 266 16.93 -29.74 1.03
C VAL A 266 17.96 -30.11 -0.06
N GLY A 267 18.77 -29.16 -0.51
CA GLY A 267 19.70 -29.32 -1.62
C GLY A 267 19.04 -29.22 -3.00
N GLN A 268 19.88 -28.98 -4.02
CA GLN A 268 19.41 -28.63 -5.38
C GLN A 268 18.51 -29.70 -6.01
N GLU A 269 18.85 -30.99 -5.85
CA GLU A 269 18.11 -32.10 -6.43
C GLU A 269 16.67 -32.17 -5.88
N GLN A 270 16.53 -32.14 -4.55
CA GLN A 270 15.21 -32.19 -3.91
C GLN A 270 14.42 -30.90 -4.12
N TRP A 271 15.12 -29.76 -4.20
CA TRP A 271 14.50 -28.48 -4.49
C TRP A 271 13.81 -28.46 -5.85
N GLN A 272 14.45 -28.97 -6.90
CA GLN A 272 13.83 -29.07 -8.24
C GLN A 272 12.54 -29.90 -8.24
N THR A 273 12.50 -30.94 -7.41
CA THR A 273 11.31 -31.78 -7.27
C THR A 273 10.24 -31.14 -6.38
N LEU A 274 10.65 -30.39 -5.35
CA LEU A 274 9.77 -29.74 -4.39
C LEU A 274 9.04 -28.55 -4.99
N GLN A 275 9.70 -27.77 -5.84
CA GLN A 275 9.11 -26.65 -6.55
C GLN A 275 7.87 -27.08 -7.34
N GLY A 276 6.81 -26.28 -7.32
CA GLY A 276 5.55 -26.60 -8.01
C GLY A 276 4.66 -27.65 -7.31
N THR A 277 5.09 -28.21 -6.17
CA THR A 277 4.25 -29.14 -5.39
C THR A 277 3.31 -28.41 -4.44
N THR A 278 2.23 -29.09 -4.05
CA THR A 278 1.32 -28.61 -3.00
C THR A 278 2.03 -28.46 -1.65
N GLY A 279 3.07 -29.27 -1.40
CA GLY A 279 3.90 -29.19 -0.20
C GLY A 279 4.65 -27.87 -0.13
N TRP A 280 5.28 -27.46 -1.23
CA TRP A 280 5.94 -26.16 -1.32
C TRP A 280 4.95 -25.00 -1.18
N ALA A 281 3.84 -25.05 -1.90
CA ALA A 281 2.81 -24.02 -1.81
C ALA A 281 2.24 -23.86 -0.38
N SER A 282 2.12 -24.96 0.38
CA SER A 282 1.71 -24.96 1.78
C SER A 282 2.74 -24.26 2.67
N ALA A 283 4.01 -24.63 2.54
CA ALA A 283 5.11 -24.02 3.31
C ALA A 283 5.27 -22.53 3.04
N GLN A 284 5.18 -22.10 1.77
CA GLN A 284 5.20 -20.70 1.39
C GLN A 284 4.04 -19.93 2.03
N ARG A 285 2.84 -20.48 1.99
CA ARG A 285 1.65 -19.85 2.57
C ARG A 285 1.78 -19.70 4.08
N GLN A 286 2.29 -20.72 4.76
CA GLN A 286 2.51 -20.66 6.19
C GLN A 286 3.56 -19.61 6.56
N PHE A 287 4.68 -19.57 5.84
CA PHE A 287 5.70 -18.54 6.05
C PHE A 287 5.11 -17.14 5.86
N ASP A 288 4.41 -16.91 4.75
CA ASP A 288 3.87 -15.60 4.39
C ASP A 288 2.76 -15.12 5.36
N LYS A 289 1.84 -16.01 5.73
CA LYS A 289 0.65 -15.62 6.51
C LYS A 289 0.82 -15.73 8.02
N GLU A 290 1.69 -16.61 8.49
CA GLU A 290 1.82 -16.92 9.90
C GLU A 290 3.20 -16.51 10.45
N ILE A 291 4.29 -17.10 9.93
CA ILE A 291 5.63 -16.92 10.51
C ILE A 291 6.10 -15.47 10.41
N LYS A 292 5.94 -14.84 9.24
CA LYS A 292 6.30 -13.43 9.04
C LYS A 292 5.61 -12.47 9.99
N LYS A 293 4.38 -12.78 10.38
CA LYS A 293 3.58 -11.94 11.28
C LYS A 293 3.85 -12.25 12.76
N ALA A 294 4.12 -13.51 13.07
CA ALA A 294 4.30 -13.98 14.44
C ALA A 294 5.69 -13.67 14.98
N PHE A 295 6.72 -13.66 14.12
CA PHE A 295 8.10 -13.54 14.54
C PHE A 295 8.40 -12.21 15.23
N ARG A 296 9.01 -12.32 16.43
CA ARG A 296 9.35 -11.16 17.28
C ARG A 296 10.84 -11.05 17.57
N GLY A 297 11.67 -11.84 16.88
CA GLY A 297 13.13 -11.74 16.98
C GLY A 297 13.77 -12.63 18.04
N SER A 298 13.01 -13.48 18.75
CA SER A 298 13.62 -14.40 19.69
C SER A 298 14.31 -15.55 18.96
N ALA A 299 15.60 -15.75 19.24
CA ALA A 299 16.38 -16.87 18.69
C ALA A 299 15.85 -18.25 19.14
N ASN A 300 15.10 -18.27 20.23
CA ASN A 300 14.53 -19.50 20.83
C ASN A 300 13.13 -19.84 20.33
N GLU A 301 12.54 -18.98 19.49
CA GLU A 301 11.27 -19.33 18.82
C GLU A 301 11.48 -20.52 17.88
N GLU A 302 10.46 -21.34 17.74
CA GLU A 302 10.47 -22.51 16.86
C GLU A 302 9.17 -22.54 16.04
N PHE A 303 9.32 -22.80 14.75
CA PHE A 303 8.23 -22.93 13.80
C PHE A 303 8.33 -24.27 13.09
N LEU A 304 7.26 -25.04 13.08
CA LEU A 304 7.18 -26.28 12.31
C LEU A 304 6.65 -25.97 10.91
N VAL A 305 7.48 -26.18 9.90
CA VAL A 305 7.15 -25.92 8.48
C VAL A 305 7.02 -27.27 7.76
N PRO A 306 5.80 -27.83 7.63
CA PRO A 306 5.57 -29.08 6.93
C PRO A 306 5.58 -28.87 5.41
N PHE A 307 6.08 -29.89 4.70
CA PHE A 307 5.99 -30.03 3.26
C PHE A 307 5.08 -31.24 2.92
N PRO A 308 3.76 -31.09 3.04
CA PRO A 308 2.83 -32.21 2.89
C PRO A 308 2.96 -32.86 1.51
N LEU A 309 2.79 -34.19 1.47
CA LEU A 309 2.91 -35.02 0.29
C LEU A 309 4.30 -35.01 -0.40
N SER A 310 5.29 -34.38 0.21
CA SER A 310 6.68 -34.40 -0.25
C SER A 310 7.47 -35.53 0.44
N ARG A 311 8.42 -36.11 -0.27
CA ARG A 311 9.32 -37.15 0.26
C ARG A 311 10.74 -36.59 0.33
N LEU A 312 10.96 -35.74 1.33
CA LEU A 312 12.29 -35.15 1.55
C LEU A 312 13.16 -36.11 2.37
N ARG A 313 14.45 -36.13 2.07
CA ARG A 313 15.44 -36.87 2.89
C ARG A 313 15.59 -36.18 4.23
N ASP A 314 15.52 -36.97 5.29
CA ASP A 314 15.73 -36.45 6.63
C ASP A 314 17.15 -35.92 6.82
N ASP A 315 17.25 -34.78 7.46
CA ASP A 315 18.48 -34.18 7.98
C ASP A 315 18.21 -33.63 9.39
N PRO A 316 18.28 -34.51 10.41
CA PRO A 316 18.00 -34.10 11.78
C PRO A 316 18.98 -33.03 12.31
N THR A 317 20.19 -32.97 11.74
CA THR A 317 21.21 -31.96 12.15
C THR A 317 20.81 -30.55 11.76
N ARG A 318 19.99 -30.42 10.72
CA ARG A 318 19.45 -29.17 10.21
C ARG A 318 17.94 -28.99 10.52
N GLY A 319 17.40 -29.89 11.37
CA GLY A 319 16.01 -29.84 11.80
C GLY A 319 14.98 -30.32 10.78
N LEU A 320 15.39 -31.03 9.73
CA LEU A 320 14.46 -31.61 8.73
C LEU A 320 14.18 -33.09 9.08
N VAL A 321 12.96 -33.39 9.51
CA VAL A 321 12.53 -34.75 9.86
C VAL A 321 11.12 -34.99 9.35
N SER A 322 10.88 -36.12 8.70
CA SER A 322 9.58 -36.51 8.16
C SER A 322 8.93 -35.43 7.30
N SER A 323 9.72 -34.85 6.39
CA SER A 323 9.29 -33.72 5.53
C SER A 323 8.74 -32.51 6.32
N THR A 324 9.22 -32.28 7.52
CA THR A 324 8.89 -31.11 8.34
C THR A 324 10.19 -30.44 8.77
N TRP A 325 10.33 -29.15 8.49
CA TRP A 325 11.46 -28.35 8.96
C TRP A 325 11.13 -27.72 10.31
N ARG A 326 11.92 -28.01 11.32
CA ARG A 326 11.93 -27.33 12.60
C ARG A 326 12.79 -26.05 12.43
N MET A 327 12.15 -25.01 11.96
CA MET A 327 12.76 -23.71 11.70
C MET A 327 12.94 -22.96 13.00
N THR A 328 14.16 -22.62 13.36
CA THR A 328 14.47 -21.86 14.58
C THR A 328 14.32 -20.36 14.37
N GLY A 329 14.17 -19.60 15.47
CA GLY A 329 14.19 -18.14 15.40
C GLY A 329 15.46 -17.57 14.78
N LYS A 330 16.61 -18.26 14.89
CA LYS A 330 17.84 -17.90 14.19
C LYS A 330 17.70 -18.02 12.67
N ASP A 331 17.04 -19.08 12.19
CA ASP A 331 16.78 -19.24 10.76
C ASP A 331 15.90 -18.11 10.23
N VAL A 332 14.88 -17.73 11.01
CA VAL A 332 14.03 -16.59 10.67
C VAL A 332 14.80 -15.27 10.69
N GLN A 333 15.65 -15.03 11.69
CA GLN A 333 16.52 -13.87 11.75
C GLN A 333 17.38 -13.74 10.49
N LEU A 334 18.03 -14.83 10.06
CA LEU A 334 18.88 -14.85 8.85
C LEU A 334 18.10 -14.46 7.58
N ILE A 335 16.79 -14.73 7.55
CA ILE A 335 15.92 -14.33 6.43
C ILE A 335 15.62 -12.84 6.52
N PHE A 336 15.31 -12.32 7.71
CA PHE A 336 14.85 -10.94 7.90
C PHE A 336 15.97 -9.90 7.89
N GLU A 337 17.10 -10.19 8.56
CA GLU A 337 18.15 -9.22 8.85
C GLU A 337 18.64 -8.42 7.64
N PRO A 338 18.90 -9.01 6.46
CA PRO A 338 19.40 -8.22 5.34
C PRO A 338 18.41 -7.14 4.89
N LEU A 339 17.09 -7.45 4.86
CA LEU A 339 16.09 -6.48 4.48
C LEU A 339 15.90 -5.41 5.56
N ILE A 340 15.91 -5.83 6.83
CA ILE A 340 15.81 -4.90 7.96
C ILE A 340 17.00 -3.95 7.96
N GLN A 341 18.21 -4.45 7.72
CA GLN A 341 19.39 -3.60 7.67
C GLN A 341 19.33 -2.58 6.53
N ASP A 342 18.83 -2.98 5.36
CA ASP A 342 18.60 -2.07 4.24
C ASP A 342 17.60 -0.96 4.63
N ILE A 343 16.50 -1.33 5.29
CA ILE A 343 15.50 -0.35 5.77
C ILE A 343 16.10 0.61 6.80
N ILE A 344 16.86 0.10 7.76
CA ILE A 344 17.55 0.91 8.76
C ILE A 344 18.51 1.90 8.10
N ASN A 345 19.27 1.46 7.08
CA ASN A 345 20.19 2.32 6.35
C ASN A 345 19.44 3.45 5.61
N LEU A 346 18.31 3.14 4.97
CA LEU A 346 17.47 4.14 4.31
C LEU A 346 16.90 5.15 5.31
N ILE A 347 16.43 4.68 6.47
CA ILE A 347 15.94 5.58 7.54
C ILE A 347 17.08 6.47 8.05
N ALA A 348 18.28 5.90 8.27
CA ALA A 348 19.43 6.64 8.76
C ALA A 348 19.88 7.75 7.79
N GLU A 349 19.79 7.51 6.49
CA GLU A 349 20.05 8.52 5.48
C GLU A 349 19.02 9.66 5.56
N GLN A 350 17.71 9.35 5.63
CA GLN A 350 16.65 10.35 5.77
C GLN A 350 16.77 11.16 7.06
N VAL A 351 17.07 10.51 8.19
CA VAL A 351 17.31 11.18 9.48
C VAL A 351 18.50 12.12 9.39
N THR A 352 19.62 11.66 8.81
CA THR A 352 20.83 12.47 8.67
C THR A 352 20.59 13.72 7.82
N GLN A 353 19.92 13.57 6.67
CA GLN A 353 19.60 14.68 5.79
C GLN A 353 18.62 15.67 6.46
N SER A 354 17.65 15.15 7.23
CA SER A 354 16.69 15.98 7.97
C SER A 354 17.42 16.84 9.02
N VAL A 355 18.33 16.25 9.79
CA VAL A 355 19.13 16.97 10.80
C VAL A 355 19.99 18.07 10.14
N ILE A 356 20.60 17.78 9.00
CA ILE A 356 21.39 18.78 8.25
C ILE A 356 20.51 19.94 7.80
N LYS A 357 19.34 19.67 7.22
CA LYS A 357 18.43 20.71 6.71
C LYS A 357 17.80 21.55 7.82
N GLN A 358 17.62 20.97 9.01
CA GLN A 358 17.11 21.67 10.18
C GLN A 358 18.22 22.28 11.09
N ASN A 359 19.43 22.47 10.55
CA ASN A 359 20.57 23.08 11.28
C ASN A 359 20.89 22.38 12.62
N GLY A 360 20.82 21.06 12.64
CA GLY A 360 21.14 20.24 13.80
C GLY A 360 19.97 19.90 14.73
N LYS A 361 18.74 20.31 14.40
CA LYS A 361 17.56 19.88 15.16
C LYS A 361 17.31 18.39 14.93
N VAL A 362 17.06 17.66 16.01
CA VAL A 362 16.84 16.21 15.98
C VAL A 362 15.45 15.89 15.40
N VAL A 363 15.35 14.83 14.63
CA VAL A 363 14.08 14.27 14.16
C VAL A 363 13.26 13.79 15.36
N THR A 364 11.99 14.18 15.43
CA THR A 364 11.10 13.89 16.56
C THR A 364 10.56 12.46 16.52
N GLY A 365 10.29 11.93 15.31
CA GLY A 365 9.68 10.61 15.17
C GLY A 365 9.99 9.91 13.86
N ILE A 366 9.89 8.58 13.89
CA ILE A 366 9.90 7.69 12.72
C ILE A 366 8.55 6.97 12.69
N MET A 367 7.78 7.16 11.63
CA MET A 367 6.47 6.52 11.42
C MET A 367 6.64 5.29 10.54
N LEU A 368 6.41 4.09 11.09
CA LEU A 368 6.43 2.83 10.35
C LEU A 368 5.02 2.49 9.87
N VAL A 369 4.81 2.48 8.57
CA VAL A 369 3.54 2.17 7.93
C VAL A 369 3.70 1.13 6.82
N GLY A 370 2.60 0.72 6.20
CA GLY A 370 2.61 -0.32 5.19
C GLY A 370 2.56 -1.75 5.76
N GLY A 371 2.45 -2.72 4.86
CA GLY A 371 2.25 -4.12 5.28
C GLY A 371 3.44 -4.74 6.01
N PHE A 372 4.67 -4.41 5.62
CA PHE A 372 5.88 -4.83 6.32
C PHE A 372 6.22 -3.89 7.48
N GLY A 373 5.84 -2.61 7.35
CA GLY A 373 5.93 -1.63 8.44
C GLY A 373 5.18 -2.06 9.71
N GLY A 374 4.14 -2.92 9.58
CA GLY A 374 3.45 -3.54 10.70
C GLY A 374 4.20 -4.69 11.40
N SER A 375 5.41 -5.07 10.94
CA SER A 375 6.22 -6.10 11.61
C SER A 375 6.78 -5.59 12.93
N LEU A 376 6.46 -6.30 14.02
CA LEU A 376 6.99 -5.96 15.35
C LEU A 376 8.50 -6.16 15.43
N TYR A 377 9.04 -7.16 14.73
CA TYR A 377 10.48 -7.35 14.68
C TYR A 377 11.20 -6.20 13.96
N LEU A 378 10.64 -5.70 12.86
CA LEU A 378 11.17 -4.49 12.20
C LEU A 378 11.14 -3.29 13.16
N ARG A 379 10.01 -3.07 13.85
CA ARG A 379 9.90 -1.97 14.82
C ARG A 379 10.96 -2.06 15.90
N ASP A 380 11.09 -3.21 16.55
CA ASP A 380 12.03 -3.40 17.66
C ASP A 380 13.48 -3.18 17.20
N ARG A 381 13.82 -3.54 15.94
CA ARG A 381 15.13 -3.29 15.35
C ARG A 381 15.38 -1.82 15.03
N VAL A 382 14.34 -1.09 14.55
CA VAL A 382 14.41 0.36 14.31
C VAL A 382 14.54 1.10 15.64
N GLU A 383 13.73 0.76 16.64
CA GLU A 383 13.82 1.34 18.01
C GLU A 383 15.20 1.13 18.64
N ALA A 384 15.77 -0.07 18.51
CA ALA A 384 17.09 -0.37 19.02
C ALA A 384 18.21 0.45 18.34
N HIS A 385 18.04 0.76 17.05
CA HIS A 385 19.03 1.55 16.30
C HIS A 385 18.88 3.06 16.56
N PHE A 386 17.65 3.56 16.65
CA PHE A 386 17.33 4.98 16.84
C PHE A 386 16.80 5.25 18.26
N SER A 387 17.55 4.87 19.27
CA SER A 387 17.13 4.89 20.68
C SER A 387 16.72 6.28 21.23
N THR A 388 17.06 7.37 20.54
CA THR A 388 16.71 8.75 20.91
C THR A 388 15.54 9.32 20.09
N ILE A 389 15.03 8.60 19.10
CA ILE A 389 13.93 9.01 18.23
C ILE A 389 12.72 8.11 18.53
N GLN A 390 11.55 8.69 18.70
CA GLN A 390 10.34 7.91 18.93
C GLN A 390 9.94 7.16 17.65
N VAL A 391 9.73 5.85 17.76
CA VAL A 391 9.22 5.03 16.65
C VAL A 391 7.72 4.82 16.84
N LEU A 392 6.96 5.21 15.83
CA LEU A 392 5.50 5.18 15.82
C LEU A 392 5.04 4.13 14.82
N GLN A 393 4.22 3.19 15.29
CA GLN A 393 3.65 2.13 14.47
C GLN A 393 2.16 2.00 14.84
N PRO A 394 1.22 2.51 14.01
CA PRO A 394 -0.19 2.33 14.27
C PRO A 394 -0.57 0.85 14.23
N GLU A 395 -1.55 0.44 15.05
CA GLU A 395 -2.02 -0.97 15.10
C GLU A 395 -2.48 -1.47 13.73
N ASP A 396 -3.05 -0.59 12.95
CA ASP A 396 -3.48 -0.84 11.57
C ASP A 396 -2.61 -0.13 10.54
N ALA A 397 -1.28 -0.15 10.73
CA ALA A 397 -0.28 0.45 9.83
C ALA A 397 -0.52 0.16 8.34
N TRP A 398 -1.09 -1.01 8.02
CA TRP A 398 -1.50 -1.41 6.68
C TRP A 398 -2.64 -0.55 6.10
N ALA A 399 -3.49 0.04 6.96
CA ALA A 399 -4.65 0.86 6.57
C ALA A 399 -4.32 2.37 6.58
N ALA A 400 -3.17 2.76 7.09
CA ALA A 400 -2.75 4.14 7.23
C ALA A 400 -2.81 4.93 5.90
N ILE A 401 -2.58 4.25 4.78
CA ILE A 401 -2.61 4.84 3.44
C ILE A 401 -4.04 4.99 2.91
N VAL A 402 -4.98 4.15 3.35
CA VAL A 402 -6.36 4.10 2.80
C VAL A 402 -7.31 5.01 3.57
N LYS A 403 -7.22 5.02 4.90
CA LYS A 403 -8.17 5.71 5.78
C LYS A 403 -8.14 7.24 5.71
N PRO A 404 -7.00 7.93 5.61
CA PRO A 404 -6.95 9.39 5.59
C PRO A 404 -7.63 10.01 4.38
N GLY A 405 -7.56 9.35 3.22
CA GLY A 405 -8.16 9.85 1.99
C GLY A 405 -9.67 10.04 2.04
N SER A 406 -10.33 9.57 3.09
CA SER A 406 -11.77 9.62 3.28
C SER A 406 -12.23 10.56 4.40
N SER A 407 -11.38 11.43 4.96
CA SER A 407 -11.75 12.39 5.98
C SER A 407 -11.96 13.81 5.43
N ASP A 408 -12.92 14.57 6.00
CA ASP A 408 -13.23 15.96 5.61
C ASP A 408 -12.03 16.91 5.77
N GLU A 409 -11.16 16.67 6.74
CA GLU A 409 -9.93 17.46 6.96
C GLU A 409 -8.98 17.38 5.77
N TYR A 410 -8.97 16.25 5.07
CA TYR A 410 -8.17 16.04 3.89
C TYR A 410 -8.66 16.89 2.70
N LEU A 411 -9.96 17.05 2.57
CA LEU A 411 -10.57 17.84 1.49
C LEU A 411 -10.63 19.33 1.81
N SER A 412 -10.66 19.71 3.07
CA SER A 412 -10.64 21.12 3.51
C SER A 412 -9.23 21.72 3.46
N ASN A 413 -8.19 20.90 3.36
CA ASN A 413 -6.81 21.39 3.29
C ASN A 413 -6.52 21.93 1.88
N GLN A 414 -6.76 23.22 1.73
CA GLN A 414 -6.56 23.97 0.48
C GLN A 414 -5.12 23.87 -0.03
N THR A 415 -4.15 23.78 0.89
CA THR A 415 -2.72 23.67 0.59
C THR A 415 -2.41 22.36 -0.12
N LEU A 416 -3.03 21.23 0.26
CA LEU A 416 -2.89 19.94 -0.43
C LEU A 416 -3.53 19.98 -1.82
N ARG A 417 -4.72 20.62 -1.95
CA ARG A 417 -5.36 20.85 -3.25
C ARG A 417 -4.48 21.73 -4.14
N ASP A 418 -3.92 22.79 -3.60
CA ASP A 418 -3.10 23.75 -4.33
C ASP A 418 -1.77 23.13 -4.77
N THR A 419 -1.09 22.37 -3.90
CA THR A 419 0.14 21.64 -4.23
C THR A 419 -0.07 20.62 -5.36
N VAL A 420 -1.18 19.88 -5.33
CA VAL A 420 -1.55 18.96 -6.42
C VAL A 420 -1.92 19.73 -7.69
N THR A 421 -2.64 20.84 -7.56
CA THR A 421 -3.06 21.67 -8.70
C THR A 421 -1.88 22.40 -9.34
N GLU A 422 -0.95 22.93 -8.55
CA GLU A 422 0.29 23.56 -9.04
C GLU A 422 1.22 22.55 -9.72
N SER A 423 1.35 21.34 -9.16
CA SER A 423 2.10 20.25 -9.80
C SER A 423 1.50 19.87 -11.16
N LEU A 424 0.17 19.82 -11.29
CA LEU A 424 -0.52 19.53 -12.53
C LEU A 424 -0.43 20.67 -13.54
N GLN A 425 -0.53 21.94 -13.10
CA GLN A 425 -0.41 23.12 -13.97
C GLN A 425 1.02 23.33 -14.47
N SER A 426 2.03 23.03 -13.66
CA SER A 426 3.44 23.08 -14.06
C SER A 426 3.76 22.04 -15.15
N THR A 427 3.10 20.89 -15.10
CA THR A 427 3.23 19.81 -16.10
C THR A 427 2.55 20.20 -17.43
N GLN A 428 1.39 20.86 -17.39
CA GLN A 428 0.72 21.36 -18.59
C GLN A 428 1.50 22.49 -19.29
N ARG A 429 2.18 23.38 -18.54
CA ARG A 429 3.00 24.46 -19.11
C ARG A 429 4.33 23.99 -19.74
N ARG A 430 4.83 22.80 -19.35
CA ARG A 430 6.04 22.20 -19.95
C ARG A 430 5.75 21.31 -21.16
N GLY A 431 4.49 21.00 -21.43
CA GLY A 431 4.06 20.14 -22.55
C GLY A 431 3.78 20.88 -23.90
N THR A 432 3.81 22.18 -23.93
CA THR A 432 3.77 22.96 -25.19
C THR A 432 5.19 23.21 -25.65
N ILE A 433 5.78 22.22 -26.31
CA ILE A 433 6.92 22.46 -27.20
C ILE A 433 6.30 23.01 -28.48
N ASP A 434 6.55 24.27 -28.75
CA ASP A 434 6.28 24.90 -30.04
C ASP A 434 6.98 24.07 -31.13
N VAL A 435 6.20 23.47 -31.98
CA VAL A 435 6.65 22.98 -33.28
C VAL A 435 6.31 24.08 -34.25
N ASP A 436 7.29 24.93 -34.48
CA ASP A 436 7.24 25.93 -35.56
C ASP A 436 7.40 25.23 -36.92
N PRO A 437 6.73 25.72 -37.98
CA PRO A 437 6.42 25.04 -39.24
C PRO A 437 7.60 24.75 -40.18
#